data_094848cab2f3ca0bb21be8cfa46ff2d1
#
_entry.id   094848cab2f3ca0bb21be8cfa46ff2d1
#
_cell.length_a   1.000
_cell.length_b   1.000
_cell.length_c   1.000
_cell.angle_alpha   90.00
_cell.angle_beta   90.00
_cell.angle_gamma   90.00
#
_symmetry.space_group_name_H-M   'P 1'
#
loop_
_entity.id
_entity.type
_entity.pdbx_description
1 polymer ?
#
loop_
_entity_poly.entity_id
_entity_poly.type
_entity_poly.pdbx_seq_one_letter_code
_entity_poly.pdbx_strand_id
1 'polypeptide(L)'
;LRAFLTMLGIIIGVGAVITMVAIGEGSKQSIRSQLSSMGSNMVTIRPSSNQTVGGGARLGASGLQTLKVTDAELLKKQATYLTAVSPAVSANGQVINSAKNWPTSIQGVSPEYLSIRDWKLKDGISFSDEDVKTSSKVCLLGQTVVDNIFDPGEDPIGKTIRFDKIPLKVI
;
A
#
# COMPACT_ATOMS: atom_id res chain seq x y z
N LEU A 1 11.69 -17.64 -57.28
CA LEU A 1 10.92 -18.33 -56.25
C LEU A 1 11.83 -18.77 -55.07
N ARG A 2 12.96 -19.48 -55.33
CA ARG A 2 13.86 -19.98 -54.24
C ARG A 2 14.42 -18.85 -53.37
N ALA A 3 14.95 -17.77 -53.97
CA ALA A 3 15.50 -16.62 -53.26
C ALA A 3 14.44 -15.87 -52.42
N PHE A 4 13.21 -15.79 -52.91
CA PHE A 4 12.10 -15.16 -52.15
C PHE A 4 11.71 -15.97 -50.90
N LEU A 5 11.66 -17.29 -51.01
CA LEU A 5 11.35 -18.16 -49.85
C LEU A 5 12.44 -18.12 -48.79
N THR A 6 13.72 -18.04 -49.18
CA THR A 6 14.82 -17.92 -48.20
C THR A 6 14.80 -16.55 -47.50
N MET A 7 14.56 -15.48 -48.24
CA MET A 7 14.43 -14.13 -47.69
C MET A 7 13.27 -14.04 -46.70
N LEU A 8 12.11 -14.59 -47.07
CA LEU A 8 10.94 -14.66 -46.18
C LEU A 8 11.23 -15.41 -44.89
N GLY A 9 11.91 -16.55 -44.95
CA GLY A 9 12.31 -17.34 -43.79
C GLY A 9 13.22 -16.55 -42.82
N ILE A 10 14.17 -15.78 -43.39
CA ILE A 10 15.06 -14.95 -42.57
C ILE A 10 14.28 -13.80 -41.88
N ILE A 11 13.38 -13.13 -42.62
CA ILE A 11 12.58 -12.04 -42.07
C ILE A 11 11.69 -12.55 -40.93
N ILE A 12 11.03 -13.67 -41.08
CA ILE A 12 10.18 -14.28 -40.06
C ILE A 12 11.04 -14.70 -38.87
N GLY A 13 12.18 -15.34 -39.09
CA GLY A 13 13.07 -15.79 -38.04
C GLY A 13 13.62 -14.63 -37.19
N VAL A 14 14.14 -13.60 -37.82
CA VAL A 14 14.64 -12.41 -37.15
C VAL A 14 13.51 -11.66 -36.44
N GLY A 15 12.35 -11.50 -37.12
CA GLY A 15 11.18 -10.85 -36.50
C GLY A 15 10.68 -11.58 -35.25
N ALA A 16 10.66 -12.91 -35.26
CA ALA A 16 10.28 -13.69 -34.08
C ALA A 16 11.25 -13.49 -32.90
N VAL A 17 12.57 -13.45 -33.17
CA VAL A 17 13.57 -13.22 -32.11
C VAL A 17 13.43 -11.81 -31.53
N ILE A 18 13.29 -10.79 -32.37
CA ILE A 18 13.12 -9.41 -31.92
C ILE A 18 11.87 -9.28 -31.05
N THR A 19 10.76 -9.89 -31.47
CA THR A 19 9.49 -9.87 -30.71
C THR A 19 9.66 -10.56 -29.35
N MET A 20 10.33 -11.70 -29.30
CA MET A 20 10.58 -12.41 -28.05
C MET A 20 11.44 -11.60 -27.07
N VAL A 21 12.50 -10.95 -27.57
CA VAL A 21 13.35 -10.09 -26.75
C VAL A 21 12.58 -8.87 -26.25
N ALA A 22 11.76 -8.23 -27.09
CA ALA A 22 10.96 -7.08 -26.73
C ALA A 22 9.94 -7.41 -25.62
N ILE A 23 9.26 -8.56 -25.73
CA ILE A 23 8.32 -9.05 -24.71
C ILE A 23 9.09 -9.34 -23.39
N GLY A 24 10.25 -9.96 -23.47
CA GLY A 24 11.09 -10.27 -22.32
C GLY A 24 11.53 -9.00 -21.56
N GLU A 25 11.98 -7.98 -22.27
CA GLU A 25 12.40 -6.72 -21.65
C GLU A 25 11.21 -5.93 -21.09
N GLY A 26 10.06 -5.92 -21.80
CA GLY A 26 8.81 -5.32 -21.30
C GLY A 26 8.32 -5.99 -20.01
N SER A 27 8.34 -7.31 -19.93
CA SER A 27 7.97 -8.06 -18.72
C SER A 27 8.91 -7.75 -17.57
N LYS A 28 10.22 -7.71 -17.80
CA LYS A 28 11.24 -7.38 -16.80
C LYS A 28 11.05 -5.96 -16.24
N GLN A 29 10.76 -5.00 -17.12
CA GLN A 29 10.48 -3.62 -16.71
C GLN A 29 9.19 -3.52 -15.88
N SER A 30 8.14 -4.24 -16.26
CA SER A 30 6.89 -4.30 -15.50
C SER A 30 7.10 -4.88 -14.11
N ILE A 31 7.83 -5.99 -14.00
CA ILE A 31 8.17 -6.62 -12.71
C ILE A 31 9.01 -5.66 -11.84
N ARG A 32 9.99 -4.99 -12.42
CA ARG A 32 10.81 -4.02 -11.68
C ARG A 32 9.99 -2.87 -11.14
N SER A 33 9.05 -2.31 -11.93
CA SER A 33 8.18 -1.24 -11.46
C SER A 33 7.24 -1.69 -10.34
N GLN A 34 6.70 -2.91 -10.42
CA GLN A 34 5.88 -3.48 -9.35
C GLN A 34 6.68 -3.72 -8.06
N LEU A 35 7.90 -4.23 -8.16
CA LEU A 35 8.76 -4.44 -6.99
C LEU A 35 9.20 -3.11 -6.36
N SER A 36 9.49 -2.10 -7.17
CA SER A 36 9.83 -0.76 -6.66
C SER A 36 8.69 -0.12 -5.88
N SER A 37 7.46 -0.30 -6.34
CA SER A 37 6.27 0.23 -5.66
C SER A 37 5.95 -0.46 -4.33
N MET A 38 6.49 -1.65 -4.10
CA MET A 38 6.32 -2.38 -2.83
C MET A 38 7.30 -1.93 -1.73
N GLY A 39 8.30 -1.08 -2.05
CA GLY A 39 9.36 -0.67 -1.14
C GLY A 39 10.49 -1.72 -1.09
N SER A 40 11.62 -1.44 -1.74
CA SER A 40 12.70 -2.41 -1.96
C SER A 40 13.42 -2.88 -0.68
N ASN A 41 13.32 -2.13 0.43
CA ASN A 41 14.03 -2.40 1.69
C ASN A 41 13.11 -2.41 2.91
N MET A 42 11.84 -2.80 2.73
CA MET A 42 10.86 -2.81 3.81
C MET A 42 10.81 -4.18 4.48
N VAL A 43 10.90 -4.20 5.81
CA VAL A 43 10.67 -5.36 6.66
C VAL A 43 9.38 -5.15 7.44
N THR A 44 8.42 -6.08 7.30
CA THR A 44 7.17 -6.05 8.04
C THR A 44 7.21 -7.06 9.18
N ILE A 45 7.12 -6.58 10.41
CA ILE A 45 7.03 -7.40 11.61
C ILE A 45 5.56 -7.56 11.99
N ARG A 46 5.10 -8.81 12.09
CA ARG A 46 3.72 -9.13 12.50
C ARG A 46 3.74 -10.01 13.73
N PRO A 47 2.81 -9.81 14.69
CA PRO A 47 2.66 -10.72 15.78
C PRO A 47 2.27 -12.10 15.25
N SER A 48 2.98 -13.14 15.66
CA SER A 48 2.68 -14.52 15.30
C SER A 48 2.30 -15.31 16.54
N SER A 49 1.18 -16.01 16.52
CA SER A 49 0.86 -17.03 17.51
C SER A 49 1.44 -18.37 17.04
N ASN A 50 2.61 -18.73 17.52
CA ASN A 50 3.14 -20.09 17.40
C ASN A 50 2.47 -21.01 18.42
N GLN A 51 1.18 -21.18 18.40
CA GLN A 51 0.52 -22.26 19.11
C GLN A 51 0.12 -23.37 18.14
N THR A 52 1.08 -24.18 17.74
CA THR A 52 0.88 -25.55 17.33
C THR A 52 1.04 -26.44 18.55
N VAL A 53 0.06 -26.50 19.41
CA VAL A 53 -0.08 -27.57 20.39
C VAL A 53 -1.54 -28.01 20.42
N GLY A 54 -1.79 -29.17 19.81
CA GLY A 54 -2.97 -30.00 20.09
C GLY A 54 -4.32 -29.39 19.73
N GLY A 55 -4.81 -29.61 18.49
CA GLY A 55 -6.23 -29.76 18.16
C GLY A 55 -7.23 -28.66 18.59
N GLY A 56 -6.80 -27.48 18.96
CA GLY A 56 -7.67 -26.39 19.40
C GLY A 56 -7.92 -25.37 18.28
N ALA A 57 -9.08 -24.72 18.30
CA ALA A 57 -9.47 -23.67 17.37
C ALA A 57 -8.33 -22.64 17.18
N ARG A 58 -7.99 -22.35 15.92
CA ARG A 58 -7.07 -21.27 15.58
C ARG A 58 -7.70 -19.95 16.05
N LEU A 59 -7.20 -19.43 17.16
CA LEU A 59 -7.39 -18.02 17.49
C LEU A 59 -6.73 -17.23 16.37
N GLY A 60 -7.54 -16.58 15.53
CA GLY A 60 -7.07 -15.79 14.41
C GLY A 60 -6.00 -14.77 14.89
N ALA A 61 -5.05 -14.45 14.04
CA ALA A 61 -3.96 -13.51 14.30
C ALA A 61 -4.41 -12.13 14.83
N SER A 62 -5.70 -11.82 14.78
CA SER A 62 -6.32 -10.61 15.32
C SER A 62 -6.48 -10.58 16.85
N GLY A 63 -6.22 -11.70 17.55
CA GLY A 63 -6.41 -11.79 19.02
C GLY A 63 -5.16 -11.52 19.85
N LEU A 64 -3.98 -11.45 19.26
CA LEU A 64 -2.72 -11.29 20.00
C LEU A 64 -2.06 -9.95 19.67
N GLN A 65 -2.47 -8.92 20.38
CA GLN A 65 -1.75 -7.64 20.40
C GLN A 65 -0.50 -7.76 21.29
N THR A 66 0.50 -8.49 20.81
CA THR A 66 1.79 -8.63 21.52
C THR A 66 2.75 -7.48 21.25
N LEU A 67 2.62 -6.83 20.08
CA LEU A 67 3.44 -5.67 19.71
C LEU A 67 2.79 -4.37 20.22
N LYS A 68 3.59 -3.53 20.86
CA LYS A 68 3.20 -2.23 21.41
C LYS A 68 3.90 -1.10 20.63
N VAL A 69 3.35 0.10 20.70
CA VAL A 69 3.98 1.30 20.11
C VAL A 69 5.36 1.55 20.72
N THR A 70 5.53 1.26 22.00
CA THR A 70 6.82 1.35 22.70
C THR A 70 7.91 0.48 22.08
N ASP A 71 7.54 -0.67 21.49
CA ASP A 71 8.51 -1.56 20.86
C ASP A 71 9.04 -0.93 19.55
N ALA A 72 8.18 -0.20 18.81
CA ALA A 72 8.59 0.56 17.63
C ALA A 72 9.55 1.70 18.00
N GLU A 73 9.30 2.39 19.12
CA GLU A 73 10.19 3.45 19.63
C GLU A 73 11.56 2.89 20.06
N LEU A 74 11.57 1.72 20.71
CA LEU A 74 12.81 1.04 21.07
C LEU A 74 13.60 0.62 19.84
N LEU A 75 12.94 0.07 18.84
CA LEU A 75 13.58 -0.27 17.55
C LEU A 75 14.18 0.96 16.90
N LYS A 76 13.46 2.08 16.86
CA LYS A 76 13.96 3.34 16.30
C LYS A 76 15.21 3.87 17.02
N LYS A 77 15.32 3.63 18.34
CA LYS A 77 16.47 4.06 19.15
C LYS A 77 17.67 3.12 19.08
N GLN A 78 17.43 1.82 18.98
CA GLN A 78 18.49 0.81 19.14
C GLN A 78 19.03 0.26 17.81
N ALA A 79 18.24 0.32 16.74
CA ALA A 79 18.62 -0.25 15.47
C ALA A 79 19.38 0.75 14.60
N THR A 80 20.67 0.52 14.43
CA THR A 80 21.60 1.40 13.68
C THR A 80 21.37 1.41 12.17
N TYR A 81 20.73 0.37 11.63
CA TYR A 81 20.56 0.17 10.17
C TYR A 81 19.14 0.45 9.68
N LEU A 82 18.24 0.97 10.53
CA LEU A 82 16.89 1.34 10.15
C LEU A 82 16.80 2.84 9.85
N THR A 83 16.34 3.17 8.66
CA THR A 83 16.12 4.57 8.24
C THR A 83 14.84 5.13 8.85
N ALA A 84 13.78 4.34 8.90
CA ALA A 84 12.49 4.74 9.45
C ALA A 84 11.75 3.53 10.03
N VAL A 85 10.91 3.76 11.02
CA VAL A 85 10.05 2.74 11.66
C VAL A 85 8.66 3.33 11.80
N SER A 86 7.65 2.61 11.34
CA SER A 86 6.25 3.00 11.50
C SER A 86 5.46 1.87 12.15
N PRO A 87 4.88 2.09 13.34
CA PRO A 87 3.86 1.21 13.85
C PRO A 87 2.65 1.28 12.92
N ALA A 88 2.00 0.15 12.68
CA ALA A 88 0.83 0.07 11.83
C ALA A 88 -0.27 -0.76 12.49
N VAL A 89 -1.49 -0.25 12.44
CA VAL A 89 -2.71 -0.96 12.84
C VAL A 89 -3.70 -0.92 11.69
N SER A 90 -4.37 -2.04 11.43
CA SER A 90 -5.36 -2.14 10.35
C SER A 90 -6.72 -2.49 10.91
N ALA A 91 -7.75 -1.85 10.40
CA ALA A 91 -9.15 -2.17 10.66
C ALA A 91 -9.94 -2.20 9.35
N ASN A 92 -10.93 -3.08 9.27
CA ASN A 92 -11.85 -3.12 8.15
C ASN A 92 -13.17 -2.51 8.57
N GLY A 93 -13.78 -1.73 7.69
CA GLY A 93 -15.04 -1.05 7.97
C GLY A 93 -15.61 -0.40 6.71
N GLN A 94 -16.52 0.55 6.90
CA GLN A 94 -17.14 1.28 5.80
C GLN A 94 -16.81 2.78 5.93
N VAL A 95 -16.39 3.35 4.80
CA VAL A 95 -16.31 4.80 4.65
C VAL A 95 -17.64 5.30 4.12
N ILE A 96 -18.15 6.36 4.74
CA ILE A 96 -19.43 6.97 4.40
C ILE A 96 -19.21 8.46 4.11
N ASN A 97 -19.67 8.90 2.96
CA ASN A 97 -19.78 10.30 2.59
C ASN A 97 -21.21 10.57 2.15
N SER A 98 -21.95 11.34 2.96
CA SER A 98 -23.39 11.64 2.71
C SER A 98 -24.21 10.35 2.50
N ALA A 99 -24.72 10.11 1.29
CA ALA A 99 -25.53 8.94 0.93
C ALA A 99 -24.70 7.78 0.35
N LYS A 100 -23.42 7.98 0.08
CA LYS A 100 -22.55 6.95 -0.51
C LYS A 100 -21.74 6.24 0.57
N ASN A 101 -21.62 4.94 0.46
CA ASN A 101 -20.78 4.12 1.33
C ASN A 101 -19.89 3.18 0.51
N TRP A 102 -18.71 2.90 1.02
CA TRP A 102 -17.76 1.99 0.39
C TRP A 102 -17.04 1.15 1.44
N PRO A 103 -17.06 -0.19 1.33
CA PRO A 103 -16.30 -1.06 2.22
C PRO A 103 -14.80 -0.93 1.91
N THR A 104 -14.00 -0.66 2.95
CA THR A 104 -12.56 -0.47 2.80
C THR A 104 -11.82 -0.85 4.07
N SER A 105 -10.49 -0.94 3.97
CA SER A 105 -9.62 -1.06 5.12
C SER A 105 -8.98 0.30 5.43
N ILE A 106 -8.91 0.64 6.72
CA ILE A 106 -8.15 1.78 7.20
C ILE A 106 -6.86 1.29 7.86
N GLN A 107 -5.78 2.04 7.69
CA GLN A 107 -4.51 1.80 8.35
C GLN A 107 -4.14 3.04 9.16
N GLY A 108 -3.99 2.85 10.47
CA GLY A 108 -3.40 3.86 11.36
C GLY A 108 -1.89 3.68 11.34
N VAL A 109 -1.16 4.72 10.96
CA VAL A 109 0.29 4.68 10.72
C VAL A 109 0.94 5.98 11.19
N SER A 110 2.27 5.99 11.34
CA SER A 110 3.02 7.23 11.56
C SER A 110 3.32 7.95 10.24
N PRO A 111 3.73 9.25 10.26
CA PRO A 111 4.03 10.01 9.05
C PRO A 111 5.10 9.37 8.17
N GLU A 112 6.07 8.68 8.77
CA GLU A 112 7.15 8.00 8.06
C GLU A 112 6.66 6.85 7.16
N TYR A 113 5.43 6.37 7.35
CA TYR A 113 4.89 5.26 6.57
C TYR A 113 4.84 5.55 5.06
N LEU A 114 4.52 6.79 4.68
CA LEU A 114 4.50 7.19 3.28
C LEU A 114 5.90 7.10 2.65
N SER A 115 6.92 7.55 3.37
CA SER A 115 8.31 7.46 2.90
C SER A 115 8.82 6.02 2.86
N ILE A 116 8.44 5.18 3.83
CA ILE A 116 8.78 3.74 3.83
C ILE A 116 8.18 3.02 2.61
N ARG A 117 6.97 3.41 2.21
CA ARG A 117 6.25 2.85 1.06
C ARG A 117 6.59 3.53 -0.27
N ASP A 118 7.35 4.61 -0.24
CA ASP A 118 7.58 5.49 -1.40
C ASP A 118 6.25 5.95 -2.06
N TRP A 119 5.24 6.18 -1.23
CA TRP A 119 3.95 6.66 -1.70
C TRP A 119 3.96 8.18 -1.83
N LYS A 120 3.62 8.63 -3.01
CA LYS A 120 3.47 10.06 -3.32
C LYS A 120 2.00 10.46 -3.20
N LEU A 121 1.77 11.57 -2.55
CA LEU A 121 0.46 12.21 -2.57
C LEU A 121 0.22 12.80 -3.97
N LYS A 122 -0.99 12.63 -4.47
CA LYS A 122 -1.42 13.27 -5.71
C LYS A 122 -1.79 14.73 -5.44
N ASP A 123 -2.58 14.94 -4.39
CA ASP A 123 -3.10 16.23 -3.95
C ASP A 123 -3.12 16.25 -2.42
N GLY A 124 -3.10 17.42 -1.80
CA GLY A 124 -3.18 17.58 -0.36
C GLY A 124 -1.80 17.56 0.34
N ILE A 125 -1.85 17.38 1.65
CA ILE A 125 -0.67 17.37 2.53
C ILE A 125 -0.66 16.09 3.38
N SER A 126 0.53 15.65 3.80
CA SER A 126 0.65 14.56 4.76
C SER A 126 0.36 15.05 6.18
N PHE A 127 -0.15 14.17 7.03
CA PHE A 127 -0.27 14.45 8.46
C PHE A 127 1.11 14.50 9.12
N SER A 128 1.20 15.28 10.18
CA SER A 128 2.43 15.57 10.91
C SER A 128 2.54 14.76 12.21
N ASP A 129 3.72 14.79 12.83
CA ASP A 129 3.90 14.22 14.17
C ASP A 129 3.04 14.91 15.24
N GLU A 130 2.69 16.17 15.03
CA GLU A 130 1.77 16.89 15.91
C GLU A 130 0.35 16.35 15.80
N ASP A 131 -0.11 16.02 14.59
CA ASP A 131 -1.41 15.38 14.38
C ASP A 131 -1.50 14.02 15.08
N VAL A 132 -0.42 13.27 15.08
CA VAL A 132 -0.33 11.99 15.79
C VAL A 132 -0.39 12.21 17.30
N LYS A 133 0.39 13.16 17.84
CA LYS A 133 0.43 13.47 19.29
C LYS A 133 -0.91 13.99 19.80
N THR A 134 -1.59 14.84 19.03
CA THR A 134 -2.90 15.41 19.39
C THR A 134 -4.05 14.48 19.07
N SER A 135 -3.78 13.31 18.46
CA SER A 135 -4.81 12.39 17.97
C SER A 135 -5.82 13.05 17.05
N SER A 136 -5.33 13.94 16.17
CA SER A 136 -6.14 14.64 15.18
C SER A 136 -6.86 13.65 14.28
N LYS A 137 -8.14 13.89 14.05
CA LYS A 137 -8.98 13.02 13.21
C LYS A 137 -8.81 13.39 11.73
N VAL A 138 -7.64 13.14 11.19
CA VAL A 138 -7.30 13.39 9.78
C VAL A 138 -7.06 12.07 9.05
N CYS A 139 -7.26 12.07 7.75
CA CYS A 139 -7.01 10.89 6.91
C CYS A 139 -6.56 11.25 5.50
N LEU A 140 -5.83 10.33 4.89
CA LEU A 140 -5.51 10.30 3.48
C LEU A 140 -6.39 9.24 2.80
N LEU A 141 -6.90 9.53 1.62
CA LEU A 141 -7.77 8.63 0.86
C LEU A 141 -7.02 8.03 -0.33
N GLY A 142 -7.21 6.74 -0.54
CA GLY A 142 -6.82 6.11 -1.78
C GLY A 142 -7.75 6.52 -2.93
N GLN A 143 -7.21 6.67 -4.15
CA GLN A 143 -7.97 7.11 -5.33
C GLN A 143 -9.23 6.28 -5.56
N THR A 144 -9.16 4.95 -5.38
CA THR A 144 -10.32 4.06 -5.53
C THR A 144 -11.46 4.43 -4.57
N VAL A 145 -11.14 4.85 -3.34
CA VAL A 145 -12.15 5.26 -2.37
C VAL A 145 -12.77 6.58 -2.81
N VAL A 146 -11.95 7.55 -3.23
CA VAL A 146 -12.41 8.84 -3.75
C VAL A 146 -13.39 8.64 -4.90
N ASP A 147 -13.04 7.83 -5.89
CA ASP A 147 -13.86 7.57 -7.08
C ASP A 147 -15.23 6.92 -6.75
N ASN A 148 -15.34 6.22 -5.61
CA ASN A 148 -16.58 5.55 -5.21
C ASN A 148 -17.47 6.37 -4.26
N ILE A 149 -16.90 7.28 -3.44
CA ILE A 149 -17.67 8.00 -2.42
C ILE A 149 -17.86 9.49 -2.73
N PHE A 150 -17.13 10.05 -3.70
CA PHE A 150 -17.32 11.43 -4.18
C PHE A 150 -17.95 11.45 -5.57
N ASP A 151 -18.45 12.59 -6.00
CA ASP A 151 -18.93 12.78 -7.36
C ASP A 151 -17.76 13.12 -8.30
N PRO A 152 -17.87 12.79 -9.60
CA PRO A 152 -16.84 13.13 -10.56
C PRO A 152 -16.54 14.65 -10.58
N GLY A 153 -15.28 15.02 -10.31
CA GLY A 153 -14.84 16.41 -10.25
C GLY A 153 -15.02 17.09 -8.89
N GLU A 154 -15.52 16.37 -7.90
CA GLU A 154 -15.64 16.87 -6.52
C GLU A 154 -14.29 16.77 -5.79
N ASP A 155 -13.83 17.89 -5.21
CA ASP A 155 -12.61 17.92 -4.41
C ASP A 155 -12.85 17.29 -3.03
N PRO A 156 -12.12 16.20 -2.69
CA PRO A 156 -12.23 15.55 -1.40
C PRO A 156 -11.52 16.30 -0.27
N ILE A 157 -10.54 17.18 -0.58
CA ILE A 157 -9.70 17.84 0.42
C ILE A 157 -10.53 18.77 1.29
N GLY A 158 -10.29 18.74 2.59
CA GLY A 158 -11.01 19.54 3.58
C GLY A 158 -12.38 19.00 3.98
N LYS A 159 -12.94 18.03 3.27
CA LYS A 159 -14.23 17.42 3.61
C LYS A 159 -14.09 16.43 4.75
N THR A 160 -15.21 16.22 5.44
CA THR A 160 -15.30 15.25 6.53
C THR A 160 -16.05 14.02 6.06
N ILE A 161 -15.39 12.88 6.12
CA ILE A 161 -15.97 11.57 5.89
C ILE A 161 -16.15 10.82 7.22
N ARG A 162 -16.92 9.76 7.22
CA ARG A 162 -17.06 8.91 8.40
C ARG A 162 -16.54 7.52 8.09
N PHE A 163 -15.63 7.03 8.93
CA PHE A 163 -15.26 5.62 8.95
C PHE A 163 -16.00 4.96 10.10
N ASP A 164 -16.95 4.10 9.77
CA ASP A 164 -17.96 3.57 10.70
C ASP A 164 -18.65 4.72 11.47
N LYS A 165 -18.25 4.97 12.71
CA LYS A 165 -18.82 6.04 13.57
C LYS A 165 -17.87 7.21 13.81
N ILE A 166 -16.64 7.16 13.26
CA ILE A 166 -15.60 8.14 13.54
C ILE A 166 -15.53 9.14 12.38
N PRO A 167 -15.75 10.45 12.62
CA PRO A 167 -15.53 11.46 11.61
C PRO A 167 -14.05 11.69 11.40
N LEU A 168 -13.62 11.76 10.14
CA LEU A 168 -12.24 12.00 9.73
C LEU A 168 -12.22 13.11 8.68
N LYS A 169 -11.33 14.07 8.85
CA LYS A 169 -11.13 15.16 7.87
C LYS A 169 -10.09 14.70 6.82
N VAL A 170 -10.43 14.85 5.57
CA VAL A 170 -9.53 14.57 4.44
C VAL A 170 -8.54 15.72 4.28
N ILE A 171 -7.25 15.39 4.16
CA ILE A 171 -6.17 16.39 4.04
C ILE A 171 -5.30 16.14 2.82
#